data_2b61a3d5c7f237943aa02d455e8ac766
#
_entry.id   2b61a3d5c7f237943aa02d455e8ac766
#
_cell.length_a   1.000
_cell.length_b   1.000
_cell.length_c   1.000
_cell.angle_alpha   90.00
_cell.angle_beta   90.00
_cell.angle_gamma   90.00
#
_symmetry.space_group_name_H-M   'P 1'
#
loop_
_entity.id
_entity.type
_entity.pdbx_description
1 polymer ?
#
loop_
_entity_poly.entity_id
_entity_poly.type
_entity_poly.pdbx_seq_one_letter_code
_entity_poly.pdbx_strand_id
1 'polypeptide(L)'
;GFKLQLELNLRPKSSGTPQEIVMTIVERPATPTMVSIQQIPTLPYANALARKIAIWCGDITKLEVDAIVNAANPTLLGGGGVDGAIHRAADHPNFLAECRRLNGCNTGEAKTTNAYRLPCKAVIHTVGPIYSHHPPDVARTLLQSAYRESLQEAVKNRLRSVAFPSISTGVYGYPKDDATKAALEQVKSFLLGPEGNNLDLVVFCCFSEQDLAGYERAAPD
;
A
#
# COMPACT_ATOMS: atom_id res chain seq x y z
N GLY A 1 -21.44 10.91 -4.00
CA GLY A 1 -21.36 12.06 -4.90
C GLY A 1 -20.53 11.71 -6.13
N PHE A 2 -21.02 12.06 -7.34
CA PHE A 2 -20.29 11.84 -8.59
C PHE A 2 -19.11 12.83 -8.69
N LYS A 3 -17.93 12.38 -9.06
CA LYS A 3 -16.84 13.25 -9.50
C LYS A 3 -16.94 13.38 -11.02
N LEU A 4 -17.19 14.60 -11.49
CA LEU A 4 -17.08 14.94 -12.91
C LEU A 4 -15.60 15.04 -13.29
N GLN A 5 -15.18 14.26 -14.27
CA GLN A 5 -13.85 14.33 -14.87
C GLN A 5 -13.99 14.66 -16.36
N LEU A 6 -13.32 15.72 -16.80
CA LEU A 6 -13.25 16.11 -18.21
C LEU A 6 -12.18 15.26 -18.91
N GLU A 7 -12.57 14.45 -19.89
CA GLU A 7 -11.64 13.76 -20.79
C GLU A 7 -11.65 14.44 -22.17
N LEU A 8 -10.46 14.77 -22.65
CA LEU A 8 -10.23 15.28 -24.00
C LEU A 8 -10.06 14.08 -24.96
N ASN A 9 -11.08 13.83 -25.77
CA ASN A 9 -11.01 12.80 -26.80
C ASN A 9 -10.83 13.43 -28.20
N LEU A 10 -9.76 13.05 -28.89
CA LEU A 10 -9.54 13.38 -30.30
C LEU A 10 -10.24 12.33 -31.17
N ARG A 11 -11.27 12.71 -31.92
CA ARG A 11 -11.84 11.83 -32.94
C ARG A 11 -11.19 12.11 -34.30
N PRO A 12 -10.71 11.08 -35.02
CA PRO A 12 -10.25 11.26 -36.39
C PRO A 12 -11.49 11.51 -37.29
N LYS A 13 -11.48 12.63 -38.03
CA LYS A 13 -12.40 12.85 -39.13
C LYS A 13 -11.75 12.46 -40.44
N SER A 14 -12.49 11.78 -41.31
CA SER A 14 -12.13 11.55 -42.70
C SER A 14 -12.14 12.88 -43.44
N SER A 15 -11.00 13.21 -44.11
CA SER A 15 -10.78 14.30 -45.04
C SER A 15 -10.84 15.76 -44.54
N GLY A 16 -9.66 16.36 -44.31
CA GLY A 16 -9.37 17.76 -44.66
C GLY A 16 -9.88 18.91 -43.78
N THR A 17 -10.54 18.67 -42.68
CA THR A 17 -11.03 19.73 -41.77
C THR A 17 -10.30 19.72 -40.42
N PRO A 18 -10.17 20.89 -39.74
CA PRO A 18 -9.52 20.94 -38.42
C PRO A 18 -10.15 19.98 -37.42
N GLN A 19 -9.30 19.33 -36.62
CA GLN A 19 -9.74 18.42 -35.56
C GLN A 19 -10.65 19.16 -34.58
N GLU A 20 -11.85 18.63 -34.38
CA GLU A 20 -12.79 19.15 -33.40
C GLU A 20 -12.50 18.50 -32.05
N ILE A 21 -12.17 19.32 -31.06
CA ILE A 21 -12.00 18.87 -29.68
C ILE A 21 -13.38 18.72 -29.08
N VAL A 22 -13.84 17.48 -28.93
CA VAL A 22 -15.09 17.18 -28.24
C VAL A 22 -14.77 16.93 -26.77
N MET A 23 -15.22 17.83 -25.92
CA MET A 23 -15.21 17.60 -24.47
C MET A 23 -16.37 16.66 -24.13
N THR A 24 -16.04 15.44 -23.75
CA THR A 24 -17.01 14.50 -23.23
C THR A 24 -16.94 14.51 -21.71
N ILE A 25 -18.05 14.85 -21.07
CA ILE A 25 -18.20 14.66 -19.62
C ILE A 25 -18.43 13.16 -19.40
N VAL A 26 -17.42 12.46 -18.90
CA VAL A 26 -17.57 11.08 -18.47
C VAL A 26 -17.97 11.09 -17.00
N GLU A 27 -19.22 10.72 -16.71
CA GLU A 27 -19.63 10.42 -15.35
C GLU A 27 -18.93 9.13 -14.93
N ARG A 28 -17.86 9.26 -14.16
CA ARG A 28 -17.33 8.08 -13.47
C ARG A 28 -18.30 7.71 -12.35
N PRO A 29 -18.71 6.44 -12.25
CA PRO A 29 -19.45 5.97 -11.09
C PRO A 29 -18.65 6.31 -9.83
N ALA A 30 -19.35 6.68 -8.76
CA ALA A 30 -18.72 6.90 -7.44
C ALA A 30 -17.73 5.77 -7.17
N THR A 31 -16.54 6.12 -6.70
CA THR A 31 -15.43 5.17 -6.40
C THR A 31 -16.04 3.90 -5.80
N PRO A 32 -15.79 2.72 -6.39
CA PRO A 32 -16.37 1.49 -5.87
C PRO A 32 -16.07 1.41 -4.37
N THR A 33 -17.06 1.03 -3.60
CA THR A 33 -16.93 0.93 -2.13
C THR A 33 -15.81 -0.02 -1.74
N MET A 34 -15.49 -0.97 -2.63
CA MET A 34 -14.39 -1.93 -2.50
C MET A 34 -13.67 -2.09 -3.84
N VAL A 35 -12.36 -2.35 -3.79
CA VAL A 35 -11.50 -2.50 -4.98
C VAL A 35 -10.90 -3.88 -4.99
N SER A 36 -11.28 -4.69 -6.00
CA SER A 36 -10.70 -6.01 -6.22
C SER A 36 -9.27 -5.89 -6.75
N ILE A 37 -8.37 -6.73 -6.24
CA ILE A 37 -6.97 -6.82 -6.70
C ILE A 37 -6.87 -7.16 -8.20
N GLN A 38 -7.87 -7.80 -8.78
CA GLN A 38 -7.91 -8.12 -10.22
C GLN A 38 -8.02 -6.86 -11.10
N GLN A 39 -8.42 -5.73 -10.53
CA GLN A 39 -8.54 -4.44 -11.21
C GLN A 39 -7.26 -3.60 -11.12
N ILE A 40 -6.27 -4.05 -10.34
CA ILE A 40 -5.01 -3.33 -10.14
C ILE A 40 -3.96 -3.87 -11.12
N PRO A 41 -3.40 -3.04 -12.01
CA PRO A 41 -2.36 -3.48 -12.92
C PRO A 41 -1.07 -3.80 -12.17
N THR A 42 -0.44 -4.92 -12.51
CA THR A 42 0.86 -5.30 -11.96
C THR A 42 2.00 -4.69 -12.78
N LEU A 43 3.15 -4.49 -12.12
CA LEU A 43 4.36 -4.01 -12.79
C LEU A 43 4.88 -5.08 -13.80
N PRO A 44 5.42 -4.65 -14.95
CA PRO A 44 5.82 -5.54 -16.03
C PRO A 44 7.21 -6.17 -15.81
N TYR A 45 7.46 -6.75 -14.63
CA TYR A 45 8.71 -7.48 -14.40
C TYR A 45 8.76 -8.79 -15.19
N ALA A 46 9.93 -9.12 -15.72
CA ALA A 46 10.14 -10.24 -16.64
C ALA A 46 10.57 -11.56 -15.96
N ASN A 47 10.64 -11.66 -14.66
CA ASN A 47 11.17 -12.85 -13.96
C ASN A 47 10.18 -13.38 -12.92
N ALA A 48 10.66 -14.00 -11.85
CA ALA A 48 9.85 -14.47 -10.73
C ALA A 48 9.00 -13.38 -10.03
N LEU A 49 9.28 -12.08 -10.32
CA LEU A 49 8.48 -10.94 -9.87
C LEU A 49 7.30 -10.63 -10.80
N ALA A 50 7.23 -11.27 -11.98
CA ALA A 50 6.15 -11.06 -12.93
C ALA A 50 4.79 -11.21 -12.23
N ARG A 51 3.95 -10.17 -12.34
CA ARG A 51 2.60 -10.10 -11.73
C ARG A 51 2.55 -10.15 -10.20
N LYS A 52 3.69 -10.09 -9.49
CA LYS A 52 3.72 -10.14 -8.03
C LYS A 52 3.76 -8.78 -7.34
N ILE A 53 4.03 -7.69 -8.08
CA ILE A 53 4.09 -6.34 -7.53
C ILE A 53 3.15 -5.43 -8.31
N ALA A 54 2.34 -4.69 -7.58
CA ALA A 54 1.44 -3.68 -8.13
C ALA A 54 1.61 -2.35 -7.37
N ILE A 55 1.33 -1.25 -8.06
CA ILE A 55 1.26 0.09 -7.46
C ILE A 55 -0.16 0.61 -7.71
N TRP A 56 -0.78 1.14 -6.68
CA TRP A 56 -2.14 1.65 -6.77
C TRP A 56 -2.31 2.90 -5.89
N CYS A 57 -3.03 3.89 -6.38
CA CYS A 57 -3.33 5.11 -5.62
C CYS A 57 -4.79 5.09 -5.14
N GLY A 58 -4.98 5.13 -3.82
CA GLY A 58 -6.33 5.13 -3.24
C GLY A 58 -6.38 4.84 -1.74
N ASP A 59 -7.56 4.50 -1.27
CA ASP A 59 -7.83 4.20 0.15
C ASP A 59 -7.58 2.71 0.45
N ILE A 60 -6.50 2.42 1.17
CA ILE A 60 -6.08 1.06 1.54
C ILE A 60 -7.19 0.29 2.28
N THR A 61 -8.09 0.99 2.98
CA THR A 61 -9.20 0.37 3.72
C THR A 61 -10.30 -0.18 2.81
N LYS A 62 -10.20 0.04 1.49
CA LYS A 62 -11.15 -0.43 0.47
C LYS A 62 -10.63 -1.58 -0.38
N LEU A 63 -9.37 -1.99 -0.18
CA LEU A 63 -8.74 -3.06 -0.96
C LEU A 63 -9.19 -4.44 -0.49
N GLU A 64 -9.65 -5.26 -1.43
CA GLU A 64 -9.95 -6.69 -1.23
C GLU A 64 -8.67 -7.53 -1.40
N VAL A 65 -7.76 -7.40 -0.45
CA VAL A 65 -6.53 -8.21 -0.32
C VAL A 65 -6.66 -9.17 0.86
N ASP A 66 -5.74 -10.13 1.00
CA ASP A 66 -5.73 -10.97 2.21
C ASP A 66 -5.34 -10.14 3.44
N ALA A 67 -4.34 -9.27 3.32
CA ALA A 67 -3.96 -8.38 4.41
C ALA A 67 -3.65 -6.96 3.94
N ILE A 68 -4.01 -5.98 4.76
CA ILE A 68 -3.46 -4.63 4.67
C ILE A 68 -2.45 -4.41 5.78
N VAL A 69 -1.39 -3.65 5.48
CA VAL A 69 -0.40 -3.24 6.47
C VAL A 69 -0.81 -1.89 7.07
N ASN A 70 -0.74 -1.82 8.38
CA ASN A 70 -0.93 -0.59 9.14
C ASN A 70 0.43 0.00 9.53
N ALA A 71 0.72 1.23 9.10
CA ALA A 71 1.86 1.99 9.61
C ALA A 71 1.51 2.55 11.00
N ALA A 72 1.67 1.72 12.00
CA ALA A 72 1.29 1.96 13.37
C ALA A 72 2.38 2.73 14.17
N ASN A 73 2.01 3.22 15.33
CA ASN A 73 2.95 3.62 16.37
C ASN A 73 3.26 2.43 17.32
N PRO A 74 4.28 2.53 18.19
CA PRO A 74 4.68 1.42 19.07
C PRO A 74 3.61 0.91 20.01
N THR A 75 2.58 1.70 20.31
CA THR A 75 1.48 1.28 21.21
C THR A 75 0.46 0.38 20.52
N LEU A 76 0.32 0.45 19.20
CA LEU A 76 -0.68 -0.21 18.38
C LEU A 76 -2.13 0.20 18.69
N LEU A 77 -2.33 1.31 19.37
CA LEU A 77 -3.66 1.73 19.88
C LEU A 77 -4.33 2.80 19.00
N GLY A 78 -3.87 2.95 17.79
CA GLY A 78 -4.36 3.94 16.86
C GLY A 78 -3.59 5.26 16.92
N GLY A 79 -3.85 6.12 15.96
CA GLY A 79 -3.19 7.42 15.82
C GLY A 79 -3.78 8.22 14.66
N GLY A 80 -2.93 8.99 13.99
CA GLY A 80 -3.30 9.77 12.80
C GLY A 80 -3.08 9.03 11.49
N GLY A 81 -3.34 9.70 10.37
CA GLY A 81 -3.06 9.18 9.03
C GLY A 81 -3.73 7.85 8.73
N VAL A 82 -2.99 6.94 8.09
CA VAL A 82 -3.47 5.61 7.71
C VAL A 82 -3.85 4.75 8.93
N ASP A 83 -3.11 4.87 10.03
CA ASP A 83 -3.40 4.15 11.29
C ASP A 83 -4.81 4.51 11.80
N GLY A 84 -5.11 5.80 11.91
CA GLY A 84 -6.45 6.25 12.30
C GLY A 84 -7.54 5.85 11.30
N ALA A 85 -7.26 5.84 9.99
CA ALA A 85 -8.21 5.40 8.98
C ALA A 85 -8.54 3.91 9.11
N ILE A 86 -7.54 3.07 9.32
CA ILE A 86 -7.71 1.62 9.52
C ILE A 86 -8.50 1.34 10.80
N HIS A 87 -8.17 2.00 11.92
CA HIS A 87 -8.90 1.83 13.16
C HIS A 87 -10.38 2.22 13.05
N ARG A 88 -10.67 3.33 12.35
CA ARG A 88 -12.07 3.75 12.09
C ARG A 88 -12.79 2.79 11.16
N ALA A 89 -12.13 2.29 10.12
CA ALA A 89 -12.74 1.38 9.14
C ALA A 89 -12.96 -0.03 9.70
N ALA A 90 -12.09 -0.51 10.58
CA ALA A 90 -12.30 -1.75 11.33
C ALA A 90 -13.55 -1.69 12.22
N ASP A 91 -13.89 -0.49 12.73
CA ASP A 91 -15.14 -0.13 13.46
C ASP A 91 -15.69 -1.27 14.32
N HIS A 92 -14.86 -1.81 15.20
CA HIS A 92 -15.24 -2.93 16.05
C HIS A 92 -14.55 -2.84 17.41
N PRO A 93 -15.30 -2.97 18.54
CA PRO A 93 -14.70 -2.85 19.88
C PRO A 93 -13.62 -3.89 20.16
N ASN A 94 -13.71 -5.07 19.52
CA ASN A 94 -12.73 -6.12 19.69
C ASN A 94 -11.43 -5.85 18.93
N PHE A 95 -11.42 -5.02 17.86
CA PHE A 95 -10.20 -4.67 17.15
C PHE A 95 -9.18 -3.99 18.08
N LEU A 96 -9.61 -2.93 18.78
CA LEU A 96 -8.75 -2.25 19.74
C LEU A 96 -8.37 -3.15 20.93
N ALA A 97 -9.30 -4.02 21.38
CA ALA A 97 -9.02 -4.98 22.43
C ALA A 97 -7.97 -6.02 22.00
N GLU A 98 -8.00 -6.45 20.73
CA GLU A 98 -6.99 -7.34 20.16
C GLU A 98 -5.64 -6.64 20.05
N CYS A 99 -5.60 -5.39 19.56
CA CYS A 99 -4.38 -4.58 19.53
C CYS A 99 -3.74 -4.44 20.93
N ARG A 100 -4.55 -4.19 21.96
CA ARG A 100 -4.05 -4.12 23.36
C ARG A 100 -3.39 -5.43 23.82
N ARG A 101 -3.93 -6.60 23.43
CA ARG A 101 -3.35 -7.91 23.77
C ARG A 101 -2.00 -8.17 23.12
N LEU A 102 -1.68 -7.49 22.00
CA LEU A 102 -0.37 -7.57 21.37
C LEU A 102 0.75 -6.92 22.22
N ASN A 103 0.38 -6.08 23.20
CA ASN A 103 1.30 -5.41 24.12
C ASN A 103 2.40 -4.60 23.40
N GLY A 104 1.98 -3.79 22.41
CA GLY A 104 2.88 -2.96 21.62
C GLY A 104 3.67 -3.72 20.55
N CYS A 105 4.51 -2.98 19.82
CA CYS A 105 5.39 -3.49 18.76
C CYS A 105 6.63 -2.59 18.68
N ASN A 106 7.82 -3.19 18.57
CA ASN A 106 9.05 -2.43 18.42
C ASN A 106 9.22 -1.91 16.99
N THR A 107 10.02 -0.85 16.84
CA THR A 107 10.39 -0.34 15.52
C THR A 107 11.09 -1.41 14.69
N GLY A 108 10.64 -1.62 13.47
CA GLY A 108 11.14 -2.66 12.56
C GLY A 108 10.45 -4.01 12.69
N GLU A 109 9.58 -4.21 13.69
CA GLU A 109 8.78 -5.43 13.87
C GLU A 109 7.37 -5.31 13.29
N ALA A 110 6.66 -6.44 13.21
CA ALA A 110 5.26 -6.51 12.79
C ALA A 110 4.47 -7.51 13.64
N LYS A 111 3.17 -7.27 13.80
CA LYS A 111 2.21 -8.13 14.52
C LYS A 111 0.87 -8.11 13.81
N THR A 112 0.13 -9.22 13.86
CA THR A 112 -1.09 -9.40 13.10
C THR A 112 -2.33 -9.45 14.01
N THR A 113 -3.42 -8.82 13.55
CA THR A 113 -4.77 -8.93 14.11
C THR A 113 -5.77 -9.35 13.04
N ASN A 114 -6.98 -9.73 13.46
CA ASN A 114 -8.12 -9.85 12.56
C ASN A 114 -8.51 -8.48 11.97
N ALA A 115 -9.16 -8.48 10.81
CA ALA A 115 -9.54 -7.24 10.11
C ALA A 115 -10.93 -6.69 10.48
N TYR A 116 -11.77 -7.51 11.11
CA TYR A 116 -13.14 -7.17 11.53
C TYR A 116 -14.02 -6.67 10.38
N ARG A 117 -14.36 -5.36 10.30
CA ARG A 117 -15.22 -4.80 9.24
C ARG A 117 -14.48 -4.38 7.98
N LEU A 118 -13.17 -4.48 7.96
CA LEU A 118 -12.39 -4.24 6.75
C LEU A 118 -12.63 -5.34 5.71
N PRO A 119 -12.49 -5.06 4.40
CA PRO A 119 -12.70 -6.05 3.33
C PRO A 119 -11.59 -7.10 3.21
N CYS A 120 -10.51 -6.97 3.98
CA CYS A 120 -9.40 -7.93 4.06
C CYS A 120 -9.62 -8.96 5.18
N LYS A 121 -8.75 -9.98 5.26
CA LYS A 121 -8.80 -11.02 6.30
C LYS A 121 -8.07 -10.62 7.58
N ALA A 122 -6.96 -9.87 7.43
CA ALA A 122 -6.09 -9.48 8.54
C ALA A 122 -5.54 -8.08 8.38
N VAL A 123 -5.13 -7.47 9.50
CA VAL A 123 -4.32 -6.25 9.54
C VAL A 123 -2.96 -6.61 10.13
N ILE A 124 -1.91 -6.30 9.40
CA ILE A 124 -0.52 -6.45 9.86
C ILE A 124 -0.04 -5.08 10.33
N HIS A 125 0.13 -4.92 11.63
CA HIS A 125 0.62 -3.69 12.25
C HIS A 125 2.14 -3.71 12.26
N THR A 126 2.79 -2.73 11.64
CA THR A 126 4.25 -2.56 11.68
C THR A 126 4.61 -1.16 12.12
N VAL A 127 5.74 -1.03 12.80
CA VAL A 127 6.25 0.26 13.28
C VAL A 127 7.49 0.62 12.49
N GLY A 128 7.37 1.60 11.62
CA GLY A 128 8.52 2.17 10.91
C GLY A 128 9.33 3.13 11.79
N PRO A 129 10.57 3.48 11.40
CA PRO A 129 11.40 4.41 12.14
C PRO A 129 10.90 5.87 12.05
N ILE A 130 11.07 6.63 13.12
CA ILE A 130 11.07 8.09 13.07
C ILE A 130 12.43 8.51 12.51
N TYR A 131 12.44 9.09 11.30
CA TYR A 131 13.66 9.30 10.52
C TYR A 131 14.73 10.11 11.28
N SER A 132 14.31 11.20 11.94
CA SER A 132 15.20 12.08 12.69
C SER A 132 15.81 11.47 13.97
N HIS A 133 15.32 10.31 14.41
CA HIS A 133 15.83 9.63 15.61
C HIS A 133 16.97 8.66 15.33
N HIS A 134 17.34 8.47 14.06
CA HIS A 134 18.35 7.49 13.66
C HIS A 134 19.28 8.06 12.59
N PRO A 135 20.54 7.59 12.53
CA PRO A 135 21.37 7.76 11.34
C PRO A 135 20.68 7.18 10.10
N PRO A 136 20.88 7.76 8.89
CA PRO A 136 20.14 7.35 7.67
C PRO A 136 20.25 5.86 7.33
N ASP A 137 21.40 5.24 7.55
CA ASP A 137 21.65 3.81 7.34
C ASP A 137 20.87 2.93 8.33
N VAL A 138 20.80 3.34 9.59
CA VAL A 138 20.00 2.67 10.63
C VAL A 138 18.51 2.83 10.33
N ALA A 139 18.05 4.04 9.97
CA ALA A 139 16.67 4.29 9.57
C ALA A 139 16.28 3.41 8.37
N ARG A 140 17.18 3.26 7.36
CA ARG A 140 16.96 2.39 6.21
C ARG A 140 16.82 0.93 6.65
N THR A 141 17.71 0.43 7.47
CA THR A 141 17.66 -0.95 7.98
C THR A 141 16.37 -1.23 8.75
N LEU A 142 15.94 -0.30 9.60
CA LEU A 142 14.69 -0.42 10.36
C LEU A 142 13.45 -0.37 9.45
N LEU A 143 13.45 0.49 8.41
CA LEU A 143 12.36 0.55 7.46
C LEU A 143 12.28 -0.75 6.64
N GLN A 144 13.40 -1.24 6.13
CA GLN A 144 13.45 -2.52 5.42
C GLN A 144 13.01 -3.68 6.31
N SER A 145 13.37 -3.65 7.61
CA SER A 145 12.90 -4.63 8.58
C SER A 145 11.36 -4.59 8.71
N ALA A 146 10.74 -3.41 8.81
CA ALA A 146 9.29 -3.27 8.90
C ALA A 146 8.56 -3.91 7.70
N TYR A 147 9.09 -3.74 6.48
CA TYR A 147 8.56 -4.42 5.29
C TYR A 147 8.77 -5.93 5.36
N ARG A 148 9.99 -6.40 5.69
CA ARG A 148 10.32 -7.82 5.77
C ARG A 148 9.45 -8.54 6.80
N GLU A 149 9.40 -8.03 8.04
CA GLU A 149 8.63 -8.64 9.12
C GLU A 149 7.12 -8.67 8.79
N SER A 150 6.61 -7.65 8.11
CA SER A 150 5.23 -7.66 7.62
C SER A 150 4.98 -8.78 6.60
N LEU A 151 5.90 -9.02 5.67
CA LEU A 151 5.79 -10.11 4.70
C LEU A 151 5.92 -11.48 5.38
N GLN A 152 6.79 -11.63 6.38
CA GLN A 152 6.92 -12.85 7.19
C GLN A 152 5.63 -13.13 7.99
N GLU A 153 5.03 -12.11 8.60
CA GLU A 153 3.73 -12.25 9.26
C GLU A 153 2.63 -12.68 8.26
N ALA A 154 2.65 -12.17 7.04
CA ALA A 154 1.72 -12.62 6.00
C ALA A 154 1.90 -14.10 5.68
N VAL A 155 3.13 -14.54 5.42
CA VAL A 155 3.45 -15.96 5.12
C VAL A 155 3.06 -16.87 6.28
N LYS A 156 3.41 -16.51 7.50
CA LYS A 156 3.09 -17.23 8.74
C LYS A 156 1.57 -17.42 8.91
N ASN A 157 0.78 -16.42 8.54
CA ASN A 157 -0.68 -16.45 8.60
C ASN A 157 -1.34 -16.94 7.30
N ARG A 158 -0.57 -17.45 6.32
CA ARG A 158 -1.05 -17.95 5.01
C ARG A 158 -1.84 -16.92 4.20
N LEU A 159 -1.45 -15.65 4.31
CA LEU A 159 -2.01 -14.51 3.58
C LEU A 159 -1.20 -14.33 2.30
N ARG A 160 -1.82 -14.44 1.14
CA ARG A 160 -1.13 -14.49 -0.15
C ARG A 160 -1.05 -13.15 -0.87
N SER A 161 -1.91 -12.20 -0.50
CA SER A 161 -1.91 -10.83 -1.04
C SER A 161 -1.83 -9.79 0.07
N VAL A 162 -0.90 -8.83 -0.08
CA VAL A 162 -0.58 -7.84 0.97
C VAL A 162 -0.52 -6.45 0.37
N ALA A 163 -1.22 -5.49 0.97
CA ALA A 163 -1.12 -4.09 0.58
C ALA A 163 -0.38 -3.26 1.64
N PHE A 164 0.60 -2.49 1.21
CA PHE A 164 1.41 -1.61 2.05
C PHE A 164 1.06 -0.14 1.84
N PRO A 165 0.93 0.66 2.90
CA PRO A 165 1.00 2.10 2.82
C PRO A 165 2.46 2.55 2.70
N SER A 166 2.70 3.85 2.48
CA SER A 166 4.05 4.45 2.52
C SER A 166 4.53 4.59 3.97
N ILE A 167 5.16 3.55 4.52
CA ILE A 167 5.59 3.49 5.92
C ILE A 167 6.59 4.61 6.22
N SER A 168 6.44 5.28 7.37
CA SER A 168 7.29 6.37 7.91
C SER A 168 7.30 7.68 7.11
N THR A 169 6.63 7.80 5.97
CA THR A 169 6.72 9.00 5.11
C THR A 169 5.80 10.15 5.52
N GLY A 170 4.91 9.92 6.47
CA GLY A 170 4.05 10.95 7.07
C GLY A 170 4.75 11.68 8.22
N VAL A 171 4.14 11.68 9.41
CA VAL A 171 4.65 12.37 10.59
C VAL A 171 6.02 11.87 11.07
N TYR A 172 6.45 10.65 10.67
CA TYR A 172 7.78 10.11 10.98
C TYR A 172 8.89 10.67 10.06
N GLY A 173 8.53 11.48 9.05
CA GLY A 173 9.43 12.35 8.29
C GLY A 173 10.48 11.63 7.43
N TYR A 174 10.29 10.36 7.09
CA TYR A 174 11.20 9.65 6.20
C TYR A 174 11.12 10.26 4.77
N PRO A 175 12.27 10.60 4.13
CA PRO A 175 12.27 11.14 2.76
C PRO A 175 11.59 10.16 1.80
N LYS A 176 10.60 10.64 1.04
CA LYS A 176 9.71 9.77 0.24
C LYS A 176 10.47 8.94 -0.78
N ASP A 177 11.40 9.54 -1.54
CA ASP A 177 12.15 8.84 -2.58
C ASP A 177 13.04 7.73 -1.98
N ASP A 178 13.67 7.99 -0.83
CA ASP A 178 14.50 7.00 -0.14
C ASP A 178 13.66 5.88 0.48
N ALA A 179 12.49 6.22 1.05
CA ALA A 179 11.55 5.25 1.57
C ALA A 179 11.02 4.33 0.45
N THR A 180 10.67 4.90 -0.71
CA THR A 180 10.21 4.15 -1.89
C THR A 180 11.26 3.16 -2.38
N LYS A 181 12.53 3.59 -2.49
CA LYS A 181 13.64 2.71 -2.87
C LYS A 181 13.84 1.57 -1.87
N ALA A 182 13.89 1.90 -0.57
CA ALA A 182 14.07 0.91 0.49
C ALA A 182 12.93 -0.12 0.51
N ALA A 183 11.69 0.33 0.30
CA ALA A 183 10.50 -0.53 0.23
C ALA A 183 10.56 -1.49 -0.96
N LEU A 184 10.81 -0.97 -2.17
CA LEU A 184 10.89 -1.77 -3.39
C LEU A 184 12.02 -2.81 -3.32
N GLU A 185 13.20 -2.40 -2.88
CA GLU A 185 14.34 -3.31 -2.74
C GLU A 185 14.02 -4.45 -1.77
N GLN A 186 13.44 -4.13 -0.61
CA GLN A 186 13.13 -5.14 0.39
C GLN A 186 12.04 -6.10 -0.10
N VAL A 187 10.98 -5.60 -0.73
CA VAL A 187 9.90 -6.44 -1.27
C VAL A 187 10.42 -7.31 -2.42
N LYS A 188 11.21 -6.76 -3.35
CA LYS A 188 11.84 -7.54 -4.43
C LYS A 188 12.74 -8.64 -3.85
N SER A 189 13.59 -8.32 -2.91
CA SER A 189 14.48 -9.29 -2.26
C SER A 189 13.72 -10.42 -1.58
N PHE A 190 12.63 -10.10 -0.88
CA PHE A 190 11.77 -11.10 -0.23
C PHE A 190 11.09 -12.03 -1.24
N LEU A 191 10.49 -11.44 -2.29
CA LEU A 191 9.77 -12.21 -3.32
C LEU A 191 10.70 -13.11 -4.17
N LEU A 192 11.97 -12.76 -4.30
CA LEU A 192 13.01 -13.59 -4.95
C LEU A 192 13.59 -14.65 -4.00
N GLY A 193 13.38 -14.50 -2.70
CA GLY A 193 13.85 -15.43 -1.69
C GLY A 193 12.96 -16.69 -1.56
N PRO A 194 13.34 -17.60 -0.63
CA PRO A 194 12.67 -18.90 -0.49
C PRO A 194 11.20 -18.82 -0.09
N GLU A 195 10.80 -17.77 0.62
CA GLU A 195 9.42 -17.56 1.06
C GLU A 195 8.54 -16.84 0.02
N GLY A 196 9.13 -16.24 -1.01
CA GLY A 196 8.43 -15.44 -2.01
C GLY A 196 7.34 -16.18 -2.80
N ASN A 197 7.42 -17.50 -2.88
CA ASN A 197 6.39 -18.34 -3.52
C ASN A 197 5.11 -18.48 -2.69
N ASN A 198 5.12 -18.09 -1.41
CA ASN A 198 3.95 -18.06 -0.56
C ASN A 198 3.09 -16.81 -0.79
N LEU A 199 3.60 -15.83 -1.53
CA LEU A 199 2.89 -14.60 -1.88
C LEU A 199 2.57 -14.55 -3.37
N ASP A 200 1.33 -14.18 -3.69
CA ASP A 200 0.85 -13.99 -5.05
C ASP A 200 0.95 -12.52 -5.48
N LEU A 201 0.72 -11.58 -4.56
CA LEU A 201 0.69 -10.16 -4.87
C LEU A 201 1.08 -9.29 -3.67
N VAL A 202 1.94 -8.31 -3.91
CA VAL A 202 2.23 -7.20 -3.02
C VAL A 202 1.81 -5.90 -3.71
N VAL A 203 0.96 -5.11 -3.06
CA VAL A 203 0.46 -3.82 -3.57
C VAL A 203 1.09 -2.69 -2.76
N PHE A 204 1.76 -1.76 -3.41
CA PHE A 204 2.10 -0.47 -2.81
C PHE A 204 0.93 0.48 -2.99
N CYS A 205 0.23 0.75 -1.89
CA CYS A 205 -0.94 1.62 -1.85
C CYS A 205 -0.52 3.06 -1.57
N CYS A 206 -0.46 3.87 -2.60
CA CYS A 206 -0.09 5.28 -2.53
C CYS A 206 -1.27 6.14 -2.06
N PHE A 207 -0.97 7.15 -1.25
CA PHE A 207 -1.98 8.10 -0.78
C PHE A 207 -2.24 9.22 -1.79
N SER A 208 -1.25 9.56 -2.63
CA SER A 208 -1.31 10.64 -3.61
C SER A 208 -0.71 10.23 -4.95
N GLU A 209 -1.09 10.95 -6.01
CA GLU A 209 -0.49 10.80 -7.35
C GLU A 209 1.03 11.09 -7.33
N GLN A 210 1.50 11.96 -6.44
CA GLN A 210 2.93 12.20 -6.27
C GLN A 210 3.66 10.97 -5.72
N ASP A 211 3.06 10.25 -4.78
CA ASP A 211 3.63 9.01 -4.24
C ASP A 211 3.60 7.92 -5.33
N LEU A 212 2.50 7.81 -6.09
CA LEU A 212 2.38 6.91 -7.24
C LEU A 212 3.53 7.14 -8.23
N ALA A 213 3.72 8.38 -8.69
CA ALA A 213 4.81 8.73 -9.61
C ALA A 213 6.20 8.44 -9.02
N GLY A 214 6.37 8.52 -7.70
CA GLY A 214 7.61 8.13 -7.01
C GLY A 214 7.90 6.64 -7.17
N TYR A 215 6.90 5.79 -6.94
CA TYR A 215 7.02 4.35 -7.13
C TYR A 215 7.23 3.97 -8.60
N GLU A 216 6.52 4.59 -9.54
CA GLU A 216 6.70 4.36 -10.98
C GLU A 216 8.12 4.69 -11.45
N ARG A 217 8.71 5.79 -10.96
CA ARG A 217 10.11 6.14 -11.27
C ARG A 217 11.13 5.19 -10.64
N ALA A 218 10.84 4.67 -9.46
CA ALA A 218 11.76 3.82 -8.70
C ALA A 218 11.62 2.32 -9.05
N ALA A 219 10.62 1.94 -9.81
CA ALA A 219 10.30 0.57 -10.21
C ALA A 219 10.83 0.18 -11.61
N PRO A 220 11.98 0.64 -12.12
CA PRO A 220 12.48 0.21 -13.42
C PRO A 220 12.89 -1.26 -13.37
N ASP A 221 12.83 -1.88 -14.49
CA ASP A 221 13.25 -3.17 -15.04
C ASP A 221 13.68 -4.28 -14.08
#